data_d23753dd5e092685675e6c256ce244d6
#
_entry.id   d23753dd5e092685675e6c256ce244d6
#
_cell.length_a   1.000
_cell.length_b   1.000
_cell.length_c   1.000
_cell.angle_alpha   90.00
_cell.angle_beta   90.00
_cell.angle_gamma   90.00
#
_symmetry.space_group_name_H-M   'P 1'
#
loop_
_entity.id
_entity.type
_entity.pdbx_description
1 polymer ?
#
loop_
_entity_poly.entity_id
_entity_poly.type
_entity_poly.pdbx_seq_one_letter_code
_entity_poly.pdbx_strand_id
1 'polypeptide(L)'
;MRCIFGGMTTTAAILLFSYGTLQDKNVQVASFGRELQGRADAMPGYRQTLLEITDSEVLATSGKKYHPIVEESPDCNDEVRGTVFEITAQELAAADKYEVSDYKRVSVILKSGLEAWVYVRA
;
A
#
# COMPACT_ATOMS: atom_id res chain seq x y z
N MET A 1 0.57 -26.58 4.17
CA MET A 1 0.04 -26.50 4.31
C MET A 1 -0.50 -26.01 4.72
N ARG A 2 -0.68 -25.78 4.52
CA ARG A 2 -1.28 -25.39 4.83
C ARG A 2 -2.17 -25.35 5.17
N CYS A 3 -2.63 -25.47 5.24
CA CYS A 3 -3.49 -25.56 5.55
C CYS A 3 -4.26 -25.52 5.63
N ILE A 4 -4.53 -25.84 5.58
CA ILE A 4 -5.44 -25.93 5.69
C ILE A 4 -6.23 -25.73 6.34
N PHE A 5 -6.48 -25.83 6.62
CA PHE A 5 -7.31 -25.62 7.18
C PHE A 5 -7.96 -24.85 7.12
N GLY A 6 -8.12 -24.68 6.98
CA GLY A 6 -8.70 -24.08 6.90
C GLY A 6 -9.19 -23.28 6.75
N GLY A 7 -9.42 -23.25 6.63
CA GLY A 7 -9.94 -22.65 6.40
C GLY A 7 -10.41 -21.91 6.59
N MET A 8 -10.42 -22.21 6.80
CA MET A 8 -10.86 -21.66 7.01
C MET A 8 -11.06 -20.61 7.03
N THR A 9 -10.85 -20.55 6.94
CA THR A 9 -11.05 -19.71 6.95
C THR A 9 -11.27 -18.85 6.46
N THR A 10 -11.30 -19.39 6.44
CA THR A 10 -11.74 -18.67 5.94
C THR A 10 -11.61 -17.34 5.50
N THR A 11 -11.75 -16.49 5.79
CA THR A 11 -11.56 -15.14 5.30
C THR A 11 -10.10 -14.78 5.42
N ALA A 12 -9.33 -15.07 4.41
CA ALA A 12 -7.98 -14.59 4.34
C ALA A 12 -8.00 -13.07 4.37
N ALA A 13 -7.29 -12.47 5.32
CA ALA A 13 -7.15 -11.03 5.39
C ALA A 13 -6.44 -10.52 4.14
N ILE A 14 -6.94 -9.41 3.59
CA ILE A 14 -6.27 -8.72 2.51
C ILE A 14 -5.29 -7.74 3.16
N LEU A 15 -4.03 -7.83 2.78
CA LEU A 15 -2.99 -6.96 3.31
C LEU A 15 -2.59 -5.94 2.25
N LEU A 16 -2.49 -4.67 2.68
CA LEU A 16 -2.02 -3.56 1.85
C LEU A 16 -0.83 -2.90 2.54
N PHE A 17 0.30 -2.89 1.87
CA PHE A 17 1.49 -2.18 2.34
C PHE A 17 1.49 -0.79 1.76
N SER A 18 1.62 0.21 2.61
CA SER A 18 1.74 1.61 2.19
C SER A 18 3.02 2.22 2.72
N TYR A 19 3.71 2.91 1.83
CA TYR A 19 4.90 3.70 2.15
C TYR A 19 4.61 5.19 1.99
N GLY A 20 3.40 5.56 1.60
CA GLY A 20 3.03 6.93 1.25
C GLY A 20 1.80 7.44 2.00
N THR A 21 0.98 8.21 1.29
CA THR A 21 -0.11 8.97 1.90
C THR A 21 -1.24 8.12 2.48
N LEU A 22 -1.39 6.86 2.05
CA LEU A 22 -2.37 5.97 2.68
C LEU A 22 -2.03 5.63 4.13
N GLN A 23 -0.82 5.95 4.60
CA GLN A 23 -0.46 5.87 6.03
C GLN A 23 -1.06 7.02 6.83
N ASP A 24 -1.48 8.09 6.17
CA ASP A 24 -2.04 9.28 6.79
C ASP A 24 -3.49 8.99 7.22
N LYS A 25 -3.79 9.24 8.49
CA LYS A 25 -5.11 9.03 9.07
C LYS A 25 -6.20 9.77 8.29
N ASN A 26 -5.95 11.01 7.88
CA ASN A 26 -6.93 11.80 7.14
C ASN A 26 -7.24 11.18 5.78
N VAL A 27 -6.23 10.65 5.11
CA VAL A 27 -6.42 9.95 3.83
C VAL A 27 -7.21 8.66 4.03
N GLN A 28 -6.92 7.93 5.11
CA GLN A 28 -7.65 6.69 5.44
C GLN A 28 -9.13 6.97 5.67
N VAL A 29 -9.45 7.97 6.47
CA VAL A 29 -10.83 8.33 6.78
C VAL A 29 -11.55 8.79 5.50
N ALA A 30 -10.92 9.61 4.66
CA ALA A 30 -11.51 10.08 3.41
C ALA A 30 -11.73 8.95 2.42
N SER A 31 -10.82 7.98 2.35
CA SER A 31 -10.87 6.91 1.36
C SER A 31 -11.67 5.69 1.81
N PHE A 32 -11.63 5.38 3.11
CA PHE A 32 -12.19 4.13 3.66
C PHE A 32 -13.28 4.36 4.70
N GLY A 33 -13.47 5.59 5.15
CA GLY A 33 -14.44 5.90 6.18
C GLY A 33 -14.01 5.49 7.59
N ARG A 34 -12.75 5.09 7.76
CA ARG A 34 -12.23 4.66 9.06
C ARG A 34 -10.70 4.76 9.08
N GLU A 35 -10.15 4.74 10.27
CA GLU A 35 -8.71 4.62 10.48
C GLU A 35 -8.33 3.14 10.44
N LEU A 36 -7.28 2.81 9.70
CA LEU A 36 -6.83 1.43 9.52
C LEU A 36 -5.92 1.00 10.66
N GLN A 37 -5.95 -0.30 10.97
CA GLN A 37 -5.01 -0.91 11.89
C GLN A 37 -3.85 -1.50 11.10
N GLY A 38 -2.64 -1.16 11.51
CA GLY A 38 -1.45 -1.61 10.79
C GLY A 38 -0.24 -1.76 11.68
N ARG A 39 0.85 -2.22 11.09
CA ARG A 39 2.13 -2.37 11.79
C ARG A 39 3.27 -2.07 10.83
N ALA A 40 4.40 -1.66 11.40
CA ALA A 40 5.58 -1.34 10.62
C ALA A 40 6.11 -2.56 9.88
N ASP A 41 6.53 -2.37 8.65
CA ASP A 41 7.15 -3.40 7.83
C ASP A 41 8.06 -2.71 6.80
N ALA A 42 8.63 -3.49 5.90
CA ALA A 42 9.48 -2.95 4.85
C ALA A 42 9.38 -3.82 3.60
N MET A 43 9.64 -3.21 2.47
CA MET A 43 9.61 -3.87 1.16
C MET A 43 11.03 -3.92 0.60
N PRO A 44 11.70 -5.08 0.65
CA PRO A 44 13.08 -5.18 0.16
C PRO A 44 13.14 -5.15 -1.37
N GLY A 45 14.26 -4.66 -1.88
CA GLY A 45 14.54 -4.67 -3.33
C GLY A 45 13.88 -3.53 -4.08
N TYR A 46 13.40 -2.52 -3.39
CA TYR A 46 12.76 -1.34 -3.98
C TYR A 46 13.40 -0.07 -3.47
N ARG A 47 13.28 0.99 -4.26
CA ARG A 47 13.74 2.34 -3.89
C ARG A 47 12.62 3.34 -4.12
N GLN A 48 12.69 4.45 -3.41
CA GLN A 48 11.63 5.46 -3.36
C GLN A 48 12.10 6.76 -4.01
N THR A 49 11.22 7.36 -4.82
CA THR A 49 11.40 8.70 -5.37
C THR A 49 10.11 9.50 -5.14
N LEU A 50 10.04 10.72 -5.66
CA LEU A 50 8.85 11.55 -5.53
C LEU A 50 8.15 11.72 -6.87
N LEU A 51 6.82 11.72 -6.82
CA LEU A 51 5.94 11.95 -7.97
C LEU A 51 5.11 13.20 -7.70
N GLU A 52 5.06 14.11 -8.64
CA GLU A 52 4.18 15.29 -8.54
C GLU A 52 2.76 14.89 -8.89
N ILE A 53 1.81 15.23 -8.00
CA ILE A 53 0.39 14.92 -8.18
C ILE A 53 -0.30 16.11 -8.84
N THR A 54 -1.01 15.84 -9.94
CA THR A 54 -1.78 16.85 -10.66
C THR A 54 -3.29 16.62 -10.54
N ASP A 55 -3.72 15.46 -10.05
CA ASP A 55 -5.13 15.13 -9.85
C ASP A 55 -5.69 15.95 -8.69
N SER A 56 -6.71 16.81 -9.00
CA SER A 56 -7.25 17.76 -8.02
C SER A 56 -7.95 17.06 -6.84
N GLU A 57 -8.57 15.90 -7.06
CA GLU A 57 -9.23 15.16 -5.99
C GLU A 57 -8.21 14.56 -5.02
N VAL A 58 -7.12 14.02 -5.56
CA VAL A 58 -6.04 13.46 -4.75
C VAL A 58 -5.35 14.57 -3.97
N LEU A 59 -5.10 15.72 -4.58
CA LEU A 59 -4.53 16.89 -3.90
C LEU A 59 -5.43 17.33 -2.75
N ALA A 60 -6.74 17.39 -2.96
CA ALA A 60 -7.69 17.81 -1.94
C ALA A 60 -7.71 16.83 -0.76
N THR A 61 -7.63 15.53 -1.05
CA THR A 61 -7.68 14.47 -0.02
C THR A 61 -6.39 14.41 0.78
N SER A 62 -5.24 14.41 0.12
CA SER A 62 -3.95 14.22 0.79
C SER A 62 -3.36 15.52 1.33
N GLY A 63 -3.68 16.65 0.72
CA GLY A 63 -3.06 17.93 1.05
C GLY A 63 -1.60 18.03 0.63
N LYS A 64 -1.11 17.11 -0.19
CA LYS A 64 0.31 17.06 -0.58
C LYS A 64 0.45 17.01 -2.08
N LYS A 65 1.32 17.88 -2.61
CA LYS A 65 1.61 17.96 -4.04
C LYS A 65 2.52 16.83 -4.52
N TYR A 66 3.42 16.35 -3.65
CA TYR A 66 4.37 15.30 -4.00
C TYR A 66 4.07 14.07 -3.17
N HIS A 67 3.96 12.92 -3.86
CA HIS A 67 3.76 11.63 -3.21
C HIS A 67 4.95 10.73 -3.50
N PRO A 68 5.34 9.88 -2.55
CA PRO A 68 6.39 8.90 -2.83
C PRO A 68 5.91 7.88 -3.84
N ILE A 69 6.83 7.42 -4.67
CA ILE A 69 6.61 6.34 -5.62
C ILE A 69 7.82 5.43 -5.58
N VAL A 70 7.62 4.13 -5.73
CA VAL A 70 8.71 3.15 -5.65
C VAL A 70 8.84 2.40 -6.97
N GLU A 71 10.06 1.95 -7.21
CA GLU A 71 10.41 1.11 -8.34
C GLU A 71 11.45 0.10 -7.88
N GLU A 72 11.61 -0.98 -8.65
CA GLU A 72 12.63 -1.98 -8.34
C GLU A 72 14.00 -1.32 -8.31
N SER A 73 14.78 -1.67 -7.28
CA SER A 73 16.15 -1.20 -7.14
C SER A 73 17.11 -2.24 -7.70
N PRO A 74 18.20 -1.81 -8.39
CA PRO A 74 19.26 -2.74 -8.77
C PRO A 74 20.05 -3.28 -7.56
N ASP A 75 19.91 -2.63 -6.39
CA ASP A 75 20.56 -3.06 -5.15
C ASP A 75 19.57 -3.82 -4.29
N CYS A 76 19.79 -5.11 -4.09
CA CYS A 76 18.91 -5.96 -3.30
C CYS A 76 18.95 -5.63 -1.80
N ASN A 77 19.91 -4.82 -1.35
CA ASN A 77 19.96 -4.34 0.04
C ASN A 77 19.10 -3.10 0.27
N ASP A 78 18.60 -2.47 -0.79
CA ASP A 78 17.66 -1.37 -0.63
C ASP A 78 16.33 -1.90 -0.10
N GLU A 79 15.66 -1.09 0.71
CA GLU A 79 14.31 -1.41 1.17
C GLU A 79 13.52 -0.13 1.38
N VAL A 80 12.20 -0.23 1.26
CA VAL A 80 11.28 0.88 1.48
C VAL A 80 10.47 0.57 2.73
N ARG A 81 10.55 1.44 3.74
CA ARG A 81 9.83 1.28 5.00
C ARG A 81 8.40 1.83 4.85
N GLY A 82 7.48 1.21 5.57
CA GLY A 82 6.09 1.64 5.58
C GLY A 82 5.28 0.90 6.60
N THR A 83 4.00 0.79 6.32
CA THR A 83 3.05 0.15 7.23
C THR A 83 2.19 -0.84 6.44
N VAL A 84 2.02 -2.05 6.97
CA VAL A 84 1.12 -3.04 6.40
C VAL A 84 -0.20 -2.99 7.16
N PHE A 85 -1.31 -2.88 6.42
CA PHE A 85 -2.66 -2.76 6.96
C PHE A 85 -3.51 -3.94 6.53
N GLU A 86 -4.41 -4.36 7.41
CA GLU A 86 -5.44 -5.33 7.08
C GLU A 86 -6.67 -4.58 6.59
N ILE A 87 -7.13 -4.90 5.38
CA ILE A 87 -8.25 -4.20 4.76
C ILE A 87 -9.26 -5.18 4.16
N THR A 88 -10.43 -4.66 3.79
CA THR A 88 -11.47 -5.42 3.10
C THR A 88 -11.30 -5.31 1.59
N ALA A 89 -12.01 -6.18 0.85
CA ALA A 89 -12.03 -6.12 -0.62
C ALA A 89 -12.59 -4.77 -1.11
N GLN A 90 -13.60 -4.22 -0.42
CA GLN A 90 -14.15 -2.91 -0.77
C GLN A 90 -13.13 -1.80 -0.55
N GLU A 91 -12.35 -1.90 0.52
CA GLU A 91 -11.30 -0.93 0.81
C GLU A 91 -10.18 -1.01 -0.22
N LEU A 92 -9.84 -2.20 -0.68
CA LEU A 92 -8.86 -2.35 -1.75
C LEU A 92 -9.34 -1.66 -3.04
N ALA A 93 -10.61 -1.81 -3.38
CA ALA A 93 -11.19 -1.12 -4.54
C ALA A 93 -11.17 0.40 -4.37
N ALA A 94 -11.42 0.90 -3.16
CA ALA A 94 -11.32 2.34 -2.86
C ALA A 94 -9.89 2.84 -2.99
N ALA A 95 -8.90 2.04 -2.55
CA ALA A 95 -7.49 2.38 -2.70
C ALA A 95 -7.11 2.45 -4.17
N ASP A 96 -7.59 1.51 -4.99
CA ASP A 96 -7.35 1.54 -6.44
C ASP A 96 -7.87 2.84 -7.08
N LYS A 97 -9.00 3.36 -6.60
CA LYS A 97 -9.54 4.62 -7.10
C LYS A 97 -8.75 5.83 -6.65
N TYR A 98 -8.19 5.78 -5.44
CA TYR A 98 -7.41 6.89 -4.91
C TYR A 98 -6.09 7.06 -5.66
N GLU A 99 -5.45 5.95 -6.04
CA GLU A 99 -4.14 6.00 -6.68
C GLU A 99 -4.24 6.47 -8.13
N VAL A 100 -3.35 7.39 -8.52
CA VAL A 100 -3.32 7.91 -9.90
C VAL A 100 -2.70 6.87 -10.85
N SER A 101 -2.89 7.07 -12.16
CA SER A 101 -2.46 6.13 -13.20
C SER A 101 -0.95 5.89 -13.28
N ASP A 102 -0.15 6.71 -12.58
CA ASP A 102 1.30 6.51 -12.48
C ASP A 102 1.66 5.30 -11.64
N TYR A 103 0.71 4.74 -10.89
CA TYR A 103 0.89 3.57 -10.04
C TYR A 103 0.19 2.35 -10.62
N LYS A 104 0.76 1.18 -10.34
CA LYS A 104 0.08 -0.11 -10.57
C LYS A 104 0.14 -0.91 -9.28
N ARG A 105 -0.85 -1.76 -9.06
CA ARG A 105 -0.91 -2.60 -7.88
C ARG A 105 -0.28 -3.96 -8.18
N VAL A 106 0.69 -4.35 -7.35
CA VAL A 106 1.36 -5.65 -7.44
C VAL A 106 1.39 -6.31 -6.07
N SER A 107 1.63 -7.62 -6.06
CA SER A 107 1.82 -8.39 -4.83
C SER A 107 3.31 -8.56 -4.57
N VAL A 108 3.73 -8.37 -3.33
CA VAL A 108 5.13 -8.51 -2.93
C VAL A 108 5.22 -9.28 -1.61
N ILE A 109 6.41 -9.83 -1.34
CA ILE A 109 6.73 -10.42 -0.03
C ILE A 109 7.50 -9.37 0.76
N LEU A 110 6.95 -8.98 1.90
CA LEU A 110 7.55 -7.99 2.78
C LEU A 110 8.69 -8.61 3.59
N LYS A 111 9.48 -7.76 4.23
CA LYS A 111 10.61 -8.19 5.07
C LYS A 111 10.16 -9.15 6.16
N SER A 112 8.94 -8.97 6.69
CA SER A 112 8.35 -9.86 7.69
C SER A 112 7.98 -11.24 7.16
N GLY A 113 7.96 -11.43 5.84
CA GLY A 113 7.50 -12.65 5.20
C GLY A 113 6.03 -12.61 4.79
N LEU A 114 5.31 -11.56 5.13
CA LEU A 114 3.91 -11.39 4.73
C LEU A 114 3.82 -11.03 3.26
N GLU A 115 2.83 -11.59 2.57
CA GLU A 115 2.48 -11.20 1.21
C GLU A 115 1.44 -10.09 1.26
N ALA A 116 1.69 -9.00 0.53
CA ALA A 116 0.81 -7.84 0.56
C ALA A 116 0.71 -7.19 -0.81
N TRP A 117 -0.41 -6.52 -1.05
CA TRP A 117 -0.57 -5.63 -2.19
C TRP A 117 0.19 -4.33 -1.92
N VAL A 118 0.72 -3.75 -2.98
CA VAL A 118 1.41 -2.45 -2.89
C VAL A 118 1.27 -1.73 -4.24
N TYR A 119 1.27 -0.42 -4.20
CA TYR A 119 1.25 0.41 -5.41
C TYR A 119 2.67 0.84 -5.74
N VAL A 120 3.11 0.49 -6.94
CA VAL A 120 4.46 0.79 -7.42
C VAL A 120 4.35 1.57 -8.74
N ARG A 121 5.48 2.09 -9.24
CA ARG A 121 5.50 2.79 -10.53
C ARG A 121 4.98 1.88 -11.63
N ALA A 122 4.02 2.39 -12.37
CA ALA A 122 3.44 1.70 -13.51
C ALA A 122 4.43 1.53 -14.66
#